data_e0736afc9cd0b72280828127317aad53
#
_entry.id   e0736afc9cd0b72280828127317aad53
#
_cell.length_a   1.000
_cell.length_b   1.000
_cell.length_c   1.000
_cell.angle_alpha   90.00
_cell.angle_beta   90.00
_cell.angle_gamma   90.00
#
_symmetry.space_group_name_H-M   'P 1'
#
loop_
_entity.id
_entity.type
_entity.pdbx_description
1 polymer ?
#
loop_
_entity_poly.entity_id
_entity_poly.type
_entity_poly.pdbx_seq_one_letter_code
_entity_poly.pdbx_strand_id
1 'polypeptide(L)'
;MLPRRLLPLALSALLLGGCAGVGTQLPSAAYTAAFERAARQDSMRSECDWRVRYAPVAPEGASLAQLQALATARLAALQLTPAWTLAMPGSEAHAFADTDADRAGLQLLLSIVLPAMERYPAGIFAHTGLRRVVLVKDLSVEGQRRLAMPAPEIDSVVYADNMLAAMCPSGMELRVHHEYYHFIEYRLFNDFYYRDPAWLALNPPATVYGQGGAAAYGKGFQNLGHPHAGLVSLYAAYGPEEDKAEVFGWMMTPAYAPRLQQWTAFDPALLAKRHMLMEVLNTMAGSY
;
A
#
# COMPACT_ATOMS: atom_id res chain seq x y z
N MET A 1 -28.28 -23.53 -3.09
CA MET A 1 -29.16 -22.65 -2.29
C MET A 1 -29.11 -23.12 -0.84
N LEU A 2 -28.31 -22.47 -0.02
CA LEU A 2 -28.23 -22.72 1.44
C LEU A 2 -28.69 -21.44 2.16
N PRO A 3 -29.51 -21.52 3.20
CA PRO A 3 -30.11 -20.34 3.80
C PRO A 3 -29.11 -19.57 4.66
N ARG A 4 -29.10 -18.25 4.48
CA ARG A 4 -28.42 -17.30 5.37
C ARG A 4 -29.05 -17.37 6.75
N ARG A 5 -28.29 -17.82 7.74
CA ARG A 5 -28.66 -17.69 9.16
C ARG A 5 -28.31 -16.28 9.63
N LEU A 6 -29.35 -15.49 9.86
CA LEU A 6 -29.28 -14.25 10.63
C LEU A 6 -29.06 -14.61 12.10
N LEU A 7 -27.95 -14.19 12.69
CA LEU A 7 -27.77 -14.17 14.14
C LEU A 7 -28.42 -12.90 14.69
N PRO A 8 -29.20 -13.00 15.77
CA PRO A 8 -29.75 -11.82 16.42
C PRO A 8 -28.68 -11.10 17.24
N LEU A 9 -28.54 -9.79 16.98
CA LEU A 9 -27.81 -8.87 17.85
C LEU A 9 -28.52 -8.78 19.20
N ALA A 10 -27.90 -9.31 20.24
CA ALA A 10 -28.30 -9.04 21.62
C ALA A 10 -27.84 -7.61 22.00
N LEU A 11 -28.80 -6.72 22.06
CA LEU A 11 -28.64 -5.35 22.55
C LEU A 11 -28.47 -5.39 24.08
N SER A 12 -27.24 -5.34 24.57
CA SER A 12 -26.97 -5.13 26.00
C SER A 12 -26.82 -3.62 26.24
N ALA A 13 -27.87 -3.03 26.77
CA ALA A 13 -27.83 -1.69 27.33
C ALA A 13 -26.95 -1.68 28.60
N LEU A 14 -25.81 -1.05 28.57
CA LEU A 14 -25.02 -0.71 29.75
C LEU A 14 -24.85 0.80 29.83
N LEU A 15 -25.58 1.34 30.79
CA LEU A 15 -25.37 2.47 31.68
C LEU A 15 -24.40 3.59 31.23
N LEU A 16 -25.01 4.73 31.04
CA LEU A 16 -24.44 6.08 30.96
C LEU A 16 -23.46 6.35 32.11
N GLY A 17 -22.19 6.11 31.87
CA GLY A 17 -21.09 6.72 32.60
C GLY A 17 -20.55 7.86 31.76
N GLY A 18 -20.51 9.08 32.31
CA GLY A 18 -20.21 10.33 31.64
C GLY A 18 -18.99 10.27 30.74
N CYS A 19 -19.18 10.41 29.45
CA CYS A 19 -18.13 10.80 28.54
C CYS A 19 -17.75 12.24 28.86
N ALA A 20 -16.69 12.40 29.68
CA ALA A 20 -15.91 13.61 29.65
C ALA A 20 -15.47 13.76 28.19
N GLY A 21 -16.02 14.73 27.48
CA GLY A 21 -15.64 15.04 26.11
C GLY A 21 -14.12 15.16 26.04
N VAL A 22 -13.47 14.28 25.27
CA VAL A 22 -12.13 14.55 24.81
C VAL A 22 -12.27 15.76 23.89
N GLY A 23 -12.22 16.94 24.51
CA GLY A 23 -12.14 18.18 23.77
C GLY A 23 -10.93 18.06 22.88
N THR A 24 -11.14 18.15 21.58
CA THR A 24 -10.07 18.33 20.61
C THR A 24 -9.38 19.65 20.97
N GLN A 25 -8.39 19.57 21.88
CA GLN A 25 -7.55 20.71 22.17
C GLN A 25 -6.80 21.01 20.87
N LEU A 26 -7.10 22.19 20.29
CA LEU A 26 -6.31 22.68 19.17
C LEU A 26 -4.84 22.64 19.58
N PRO A 27 -3.94 22.16 18.71
CA PRO A 27 -2.53 22.10 19.00
C PRO A 27 -2.03 23.47 19.48
N SER A 28 -1.20 23.48 20.53
CA SER A 28 -0.63 24.75 21.01
C SER A 28 0.15 25.44 19.90
N ALA A 29 0.25 26.78 19.93
CA ALA A 29 1.05 27.50 18.93
C ALA A 29 2.51 27.02 18.89
N ALA A 30 3.05 26.58 20.03
CA ALA A 30 4.39 25.98 20.10
C ALA A 30 4.47 24.65 19.38
N TYR A 31 3.44 23.80 19.47
CA TYR A 31 3.35 22.54 18.73
C TYR A 31 3.26 22.81 17.23
N THR A 32 2.39 23.73 16.81
CA THR A 32 2.24 24.09 15.38
C THR A 32 3.56 24.61 14.80
N ALA A 33 4.27 25.47 15.53
CA ALA A 33 5.57 25.98 15.09
C ALA A 33 6.66 24.90 15.06
N ALA A 34 6.65 23.96 16.01
CA ALA A 34 7.57 22.81 16.01
C ALA A 34 7.28 21.87 14.83
N PHE A 35 6.00 21.58 14.59
CA PHE A 35 5.54 20.80 13.43
C PHE A 35 6.00 21.45 12.13
N GLU A 36 5.73 22.73 11.92
CA GLU A 36 6.10 23.44 10.69
C GLU A 36 7.62 23.48 10.45
N ARG A 37 8.44 23.56 11.53
CA ARG A 37 9.89 23.47 11.39
C ARG A 37 10.34 22.08 10.99
N ALA A 38 9.84 21.04 11.65
CA ALA A 38 10.17 19.65 11.35
C ALA A 38 9.70 19.28 9.95
N ALA A 39 8.48 19.67 9.57
CA ALA A 39 7.94 19.47 8.25
C ALA A 39 8.83 20.11 7.16
N ARG A 40 9.29 21.36 7.37
CA ARG A 40 10.19 22.03 6.42
C ARG A 40 11.55 21.36 6.27
N GLN A 41 12.07 20.74 7.32
CA GLN A 41 13.38 20.08 7.27
C GLN A 41 13.33 18.70 6.60
N ASP A 42 12.24 17.97 6.78
CA ASP A 42 12.15 16.56 6.37
C ASP A 42 11.14 16.26 5.27
N SER A 43 10.18 17.16 5.02
CA SER A 43 9.01 16.88 4.20
C SER A 43 9.23 17.01 2.70
N MET A 44 10.24 17.74 2.25
CA MET A 44 10.43 18.01 0.82
C MET A 44 11.24 16.94 0.08
N ARG A 45 11.50 15.80 0.74
CA ARG A 45 12.25 14.70 0.12
C ARG A 45 11.31 13.77 -0.64
N SER A 46 11.70 13.44 -1.86
CA SER A 46 11.04 12.41 -2.66
C SER A 46 11.15 11.04 -1.99
N GLU A 47 10.16 10.17 -2.19
CA GLU A 47 10.23 8.76 -1.79
C GLU A 47 11.50 8.07 -2.31
N CYS A 48 12.08 8.53 -3.42
CA CYS A 48 13.31 8.00 -3.99
C CYS A 48 14.62 8.52 -3.37
N ASP A 49 14.55 9.45 -2.44
CA ASP A 49 15.74 9.94 -1.71
C ASP A 49 16.21 8.95 -0.64
N TRP A 50 15.37 8.02 -0.23
CA TRP A 50 15.69 6.94 0.71
C TRP A 50 16.11 5.68 -0.04
N ARG A 51 17.36 5.60 -0.45
CA ARG A 51 17.89 4.49 -1.24
C ARG A 51 18.12 3.27 -0.37
N VAL A 52 17.60 2.14 -0.79
CA VAL A 52 17.86 0.82 -0.21
C VAL A 52 18.44 -0.08 -1.29
N ARG A 53 19.36 -0.97 -0.90
CA ARG A 53 19.85 -2.02 -1.79
C ARG A 53 19.01 -3.27 -1.58
N TYR A 54 18.50 -3.80 -2.68
CA TYR A 54 17.80 -5.08 -2.71
C TYR A 54 18.77 -6.16 -3.16
N ALA A 55 18.87 -7.21 -2.36
CA ALA A 55 19.72 -8.36 -2.72
C ALA A 55 19.05 -9.12 -3.88
N PRO A 56 19.82 -9.53 -4.91
CA PRO A 56 19.30 -10.39 -5.96
C PRO A 56 18.72 -11.68 -5.37
N VAL A 57 17.54 -12.09 -5.87
CA VAL A 57 16.88 -13.32 -5.42
C VAL A 57 17.39 -14.59 -6.09
N ALA A 58 18.14 -14.44 -7.17
CA ALA A 58 18.75 -15.54 -7.93
C ALA A 58 20.19 -15.18 -8.33
N PRO A 59 21.01 -16.17 -8.65
CA PRO A 59 22.36 -15.95 -9.21
C PRO A 59 22.29 -15.12 -10.51
N GLU A 60 23.37 -14.41 -10.79
CA GLU A 60 23.54 -13.72 -12.06
C GLU A 60 23.48 -14.73 -13.22
N GLY A 61 22.80 -14.36 -14.31
CA GLY A 61 22.61 -15.22 -15.47
C GLY A 61 21.50 -16.26 -15.31
N ALA A 62 20.70 -16.23 -14.25
CA ALA A 62 19.54 -17.11 -14.13
C ALA A 62 18.60 -16.97 -15.35
N SER A 63 18.15 -18.09 -15.92
CA SER A 63 17.21 -18.10 -17.05
C SER A 63 15.81 -17.62 -16.60
N LEU A 64 14.98 -17.23 -17.56
CA LEU A 64 13.59 -16.87 -17.30
C LEU A 64 12.86 -17.99 -16.54
N ALA A 65 13.02 -19.22 -16.97
CA ALA A 65 12.40 -20.38 -16.33
C ALA A 65 12.86 -20.59 -14.88
N GLN A 66 14.14 -20.33 -14.58
CA GLN A 66 14.65 -20.41 -13.20
C GLN A 66 14.08 -19.30 -12.32
N LEU A 67 13.96 -18.07 -12.82
CA LEU A 67 13.33 -16.97 -12.11
C LEU A 67 11.85 -17.24 -11.83
N GLN A 68 11.12 -17.76 -12.80
CA GLN A 68 9.72 -18.13 -12.64
C GLN A 68 9.53 -19.28 -11.66
N ALA A 69 10.37 -20.30 -11.70
CA ALA A 69 10.34 -21.42 -10.75
C ALA A 69 10.63 -20.97 -9.32
N LEU A 70 11.60 -20.08 -9.13
CA LEU A 70 11.91 -19.48 -7.83
C LEU A 70 10.73 -18.68 -7.27
N ALA A 71 10.12 -17.82 -8.09
CA ALA A 71 8.94 -17.06 -7.69
C ALA A 71 7.78 -17.97 -7.31
N THR A 72 7.56 -19.04 -8.09
CA THR A 72 6.53 -20.05 -7.81
C THR A 72 6.76 -20.71 -6.46
N ALA A 73 7.97 -21.15 -6.17
CA ALA A 73 8.29 -21.81 -4.91
C ALA A 73 8.10 -20.87 -3.70
N ARG A 74 8.56 -19.61 -3.80
CA ARG A 74 8.45 -18.65 -2.70
C ARG A 74 7.01 -18.20 -2.45
N LEU A 75 6.24 -17.93 -3.50
CA LEU A 75 4.83 -17.56 -3.37
C LEU A 75 3.98 -18.73 -2.88
N ALA A 76 4.29 -19.97 -3.28
CA ALA A 76 3.59 -21.15 -2.76
C ALA A 76 3.72 -21.31 -1.24
N ALA A 77 4.86 -20.93 -0.65
CA ALA A 77 5.05 -20.89 0.80
C ALA A 77 4.09 -19.90 1.51
N LEU A 78 3.60 -18.90 0.76
CA LEU A 78 2.60 -17.93 1.22
C LEU A 78 1.16 -18.31 0.80
N GLN A 79 0.96 -19.50 0.24
CA GLN A 79 -0.31 -19.95 -0.35
C GLN A 79 -0.79 -19.08 -1.53
N LEU A 80 0.16 -18.47 -2.23
CA LEU A 80 -0.08 -17.66 -3.41
C LEU A 80 0.45 -18.37 -4.67
N THR A 81 -0.14 -18.07 -5.81
CA THR A 81 0.34 -18.53 -7.11
C THR A 81 0.79 -17.36 -7.97
N PRO A 82 1.94 -17.42 -8.64
CA PRO A 82 2.30 -16.43 -9.64
C PRO A 82 1.46 -16.61 -10.91
N ALA A 83 1.18 -15.49 -11.59
CA ALA A 83 0.70 -15.46 -12.96
C ALA A 83 1.62 -14.55 -13.79
N TRP A 84 1.87 -14.92 -15.03
CA TRP A 84 2.82 -14.24 -15.91
C TRP A 84 2.14 -13.47 -17.04
N THR A 85 0.82 -13.51 -17.04
CA THR A 85 -0.05 -12.82 -17.99
C THR A 85 -1.24 -12.24 -17.24
N LEU A 86 -1.79 -11.16 -17.77
CA LEU A 86 -3.01 -10.55 -17.26
C LEU A 86 -4.05 -10.54 -18.37
N ALA A 87 -5.24 -11.05 -18.05
CA ALA A 87 -6.41 -10.96 -18.92
C ALA A 87 -7.51 -10.24 -18.14
N MET A 88 -7.60 -8.93 -18.32
CA MET A 88 -8.56 -8.07 -17.64
C MET A 88 -9.05 -6.97 -18.59
N PRO A 89 -10.37 -6.74 -18.70
CA PRO A 89 -10.89 -5.68 -19.57
C PRO A 89 -10.27 -4.31 -19.25
N GLY A 90 -9.96 -3.54 -20.30
CA GLY A 90 -9.36 -2.22 -20.16
C GLY A 90 -7.88 -2.21 -19.75
N SER A 91 -7.25 -3.39 -19.58
CA SER A 91 -5.81 -3.49 -19.30
C SER A 91 -5.08 -4.16 -20.47
N GLU A 92 -3.84 -3.71 -20.68
CA GLU A 92 -2.87 -4.33 -21.58
C GLU A 92 -1.63 -4.67 -20.76
N ALA A 93 -1.14 -5.89 -20.91
CA ALA A 93 0.04 -6.36 -20.20
C ALA A 93 0.85 -7.30 -21.08
N HIS A 94 2.17 -7.20 -21.00
CA HIS A 94 3.09 -8.06 -21.73
C HIS A 94 3.83 -8.99 -20.77
N ALA A 95 3.99 -10.24 -21.17
CA ALA A 95 4.81 -11.19 -20.46
C ALA A 95 6.32 -10.88 -20.67
N PHE A 96 7.15 -11.33 -19.75
CA PHE A 96 8.59 -11.32 -19.94
C PHE A 96 9.00 -12.33 -21.02
N ALA A 97 9.86 -11.89 -21.93
CA ALA A 97 10.52 -12.75 -22.90
C ALA A 97 11.85 -13.27 -22.34
N ASP A 98 12.40 -14.34 -22.93
CA ASP A 98 13.70 -14.89 -22.53
C ASP A 98 14.86 -14.09 -23.15
N THR A 99 14.94 -12.80 -22.87
CA THR A 99 16.01 -11.89 -23.24
C THR A 99 16.80 -11.46 -22.00
N ASP A 100 18.05 -11.03 -22.18
CA ASP A 100 18.87 -10.54 -21.05
C ASP A 100 18.21 -9.37 -20.32
N ALA A 101 17.62 -8.44 -21.06
CA ALA A 101 16.93 -7.28 -20.48
C ALA A 101 15.70 -7.68 -19.65
N ASP A 102 14.87 -8.58 -20.16
CA ASP A 102 13.67 -9.05 -19.47
C ASP A 102 14.02 -9.89 -18.24
N ARG A 103 15.07 -10.73 -18.33
CA ARG A 103 15.56 -11.48 -17.17
C ARG A 103 16.07 -10.55 -16.07
N ALA A 104 16.83 -9.52 -16.43
CA ALA A 104 17.30 -8.51 -15.47
C ALA A 104 16.15 -7.73 -14.83
N GLY A 105 15.15 -7.31 -15.63
CA GLY A 105 13.95 -6.63 -15.15
C GLY A 105 13.13 -7.51 -14.21
N LEU A 106 12.86 -8.76 -14.60
CA LEU A 106 12.15 -9.71 -13.74
C LEU A 106 12.92 -9.99 -12.44
N GLN A 107 14.23 -10.18 -12.52
CA GLN A 107 15.07 -10.40 -11.31
C GLN A 107 14.98 -9.21 -10.36
N LEU A 108 15.03 -7.97 -10.86
CA LEU A 108 14.85 -6.78 -10.04
C LEU A 108 13.45 -6.73 -9.42
N LEU A 109 12.41 -6.95 -10.22
CA LEU A 109 11.03 -6.99 -9.75
C LEU A 109 10.85 -8.03 -8.64
N LEU A 110 11.35 -9.24 -8.83
CA LEU A 110 11.27 -10.32 -7.85
C LEU A 110 12.05 -10.02 -6.57
N SER A 111 13.21 -9.33 -6.67
CA SER A 111 14.00 -8.95 -5.49
C SER A 111 13.32 -7.90 -4.61
N ILE A 112 12.28 -7.26 -5.13
CA ILE A 112 11.44 -6.32 -4.37
C ILE A 112 10.16 -7.00 -3.91
N VAL A 113 9.41 -7.59 -4.84
CA VAL A 113 8.06 -8.13 -4.56
C VAL A 113 8.09 -9.29 -3.58
N LEU A 114 8.99 -10.28 -3.79
CA LEU A 114 8.99 -11.47 -2.95
C LEU A 114 9.32 -11.17 -1.48
N PRO A 115 10.41 -10.45 -1.14
CA PRO A 115 10.66 -10.09 0.26
C PRO A 115 9.59 -9.20 0.87
N ALA A 116 8.95 -8.32 0.07
CA ALA A 116 7.86 -7.48 0.54
C ALA A 116 6.63 -8.32 0.94
N MET A 117 6.25 -9.30 0.12
CA MET A 117 5.14 -10.20 0.44
C MET A 117 5.44 -11.14 1.63
N GLU A 118 6.68 -11.57 1.78
CA GLU A 118 7.11 -12.44 2.88
C GLU A 118 7.10 -11.78 4.27
N ARG A 119 6.94 -10.45 4.36
CA ARG A 119 6.79 -9.75 5.65
C ARG A 119 5.43 -9.93 6.29
N TYR A 120 4.45 -10.37 5.53
CA TYR A 120 3.12 -10.57 6.08
C TYR A 120 3.05 -11.87 6.88
N PRO A 121 2.26 -11.88 7.98
CA PRO A 121 2.03 -13.11 8.72
C PRO A 121 1.49 -14.22 7.83
N ALA A 122 1.85 -15.46 8.17
CA ALA A 122 1.33 -16.61 7.47
C ALA A 122 -0.22 -16.59 7.52
N GLY A 123 -0.84 -16.90 6.38
CA GLY A 123 -2.30 -16.99 6.28
C GLY A 123 -3.05 -15.68 6.02
N ILE A 124 -2.43 -14.50 6.17
CA ILE A 124 -3.11 -13.21 5.92
C ILE A 124 -3.70 -13.13 4.50
N PHE A 125 -2.99 -13.69 3.51
CA PHE A 125 -3.44 -13.69 2.12
C PHE A 125 -4.68 -14.56 1.93
N ALA A 126 -4.72 -15.72 2.58
CA ALA A 126 -5.90 -16.59 2.57
C ALA A 126 -7.10 -15.90 3.22
N HIS A 127 -6.88 -15.18 4.34
CA HIS A 127 -7.92 -14.44 5.04
C HIS A 127 -8.48 -13.29 4.19
N THR A 128 -7.63 -12.52 3.53
CA THR A 128 -8.06 -11.43 2.65
C THR A 128 -8.59 -11.91 1.30
N GLY A 129 -8.43 -13.19 0.98
CA GLY A 129 -8.85 -13.77 -0.30
C GLY A 129 -7.91 -13.49 -1.46
N LEU A 130 -6.69 -12.99 -1.20
CA LEU A 130 -5.67 -12.88 -2.23
C LEU A 130 -5.18 -14.30 -2.59
N ARG A 131 -5.19 -14.63 -3.88
CA ARG A 131 -4.79 -15.95 -4.40
C ARG A 131 -3.60 -15.89 -5.34
N ARG A 132 -3.43 -14.76 -6.03
CA ARG A 132 -2.44 -14.65 -7.10
C ARG A 132 -1.66 -13.36 -7.03
N VAL A 133 -0.39 -13.46 -7.44
CA VAL A 133 0.48 -12.33 -7.73
C VAL A 133 0.78 -12.36 -9.23
N VAL A 134 0.26 -11.39 -9.95
CA VAL A 134 0.52 -11.24 -11.39
C VAL A 134 1.79 -10.43 -11.58
N LEU A 135 2.75 -10.98 -12.31
CA LEU A 135 4.07 -10.39 -12.56
C LEU A 135 4.24 -10.24 -14.08
N VAL A 136 4.25 -8.99 -14.55
CA VAL A 136 4.29 -8.66 -15.97
C VAL A 136 5.39 -7.66 -16.29
N LYS A 137 5.80 -7.61 -17.55
CA LYS A 137 6.82 -6.67 -18.02
C LYS A 137 6.26 -5.26 -18.13
N ASP A 138 5.17 -5.11 -18.86
CA ASP A 138 4.50 -3.85 -19.10
C ASP A 138 3.03 -3.96 -18.70
N LEU A 139 2.52 -2.89 -18.11
CA LEU A 139 1.13 -2.77 -17.72
C LEU A 139 0.60 -1.39 -18.11
N SER A 140 -0.52 -1.36 -18.81
CA SER A 140 -1.32 -0.16 -18.96
C SER A 140 -2.78 -0.44 -18.63
N VAL A 141 -3.47 0.55 -18.07
CA VAL A 141 -4.89 0.49 -17.78
C VAL A 141 -5.52 1.74 -18.36
N GLU A 142 -6.49 1.56 -19.25
CA GLU A 142 -7.12 2.66 -19.99
C GLU A 142 -6.09 3.57 -20.69
N GLY A 143 -5.05 2.96 -21.25
CA GLY A 143 -3.94 3.65 -21.92
C GLY A 143 -2.93 4.33 -20.98
N GLN A 144 -3.08 4.23 -19.67
CA GLN A 144 -2.17 4.79 -18.69
C GLN A 144 -1.20 3.72 -18.18
N ARG A 145 0.10 3.96 -18.29
CA ARG A 145 1.14 3.06 -17.76
C ARG A 145 1.09 3.04 -16.24
N ARG A 146 1.14 1.83 -15.66
CA ARG A 146 1.11 1.60 -14.21
C ARG A 146 2.23 0.65 -13.79
N LEU A 147 2.74 0.82 -12.58
CA LEU A 147 3.69 -0.11 -11.97
C LEU A 147 3.00 -1.24 -11.24
N ALA A 148 1.81 -0.96 -10.71
CA ALA A 148 1.05 -1.92 -9.96
C ALA A 148 -0.44 -1.56 -9.97
N MET A 149 -1.29 -2.52 -9.62
CA MET A 149 -2.71 -2.31 -9.41
C MET A 149 -3.31 -3.43 -8.57
N PRO A 150 -4.34 -3.17 -7.76
CA PRO A 150 -5.18 -4.22 -7.18
C PRO A 150 -6.10 -4.77 -8.28
N ALA A 151 -6.38 -6.06 -8.23
CA ALA A 151 -7.31 -6.74 -9.14
C ALA A 151 -8.17 -7.74 -8.36
N PRO A 152 -9.02 -7.24 -7.45
CA PRO A 152 -9.83 -8.11 -6.56
C PRO A 152 -10.84 -8.95 -7.32
N GLU A 153 -11.29 -8.54 -8.50
CA GLU A 153 -12.22 -9.28 -9.35
C GLU A 153 -11.65 -10.63 -9.80
N ILE A 154 -10.32 -10.74 -9.83
CA ILE A 154 -9.61 -11.96 -10.19
C ILE A 154 -8.72 -12.46 -9.03
N ASP A 155 -9.02 -12.09 -7.78
CA ASP A 155 -8.29 -12.48 -6.55
C ASP A 155 -6.78 -12.19 -6.64
N SER A 156 -6.38 -11.08 -7.25
CA SER A 156 -4.99 -10.81 -7.61
C SER A 156 -4.54 -9.41 -7.23
N VAL A 157 -3.22 -9.27 -7.07
CA VAL A 157 -2.49 -8.00 -7.20
C VAL A 157 -1.56 -8.12 -8.40
N VAL A 158 -1.35 -7.03 -9.12
CA VAL A 158 -0.54 -6.99 -10.34
C VAL A 158 0.66 -6.08 -10.09
N TYR A 159 1.85 -6.55 -10.43
CA TYR A 159 3.09 -5.78 -10.38
C TYR A 159 3.80 -5.85 -11.72
N ALA A 160 4.27 -4.71 -12.20
CA ALA A 160 4.89 -4.59 -13.50
C ALA A 160 6.31 -4.02 -13.41
N ASP A 161 7.17 -4.44 -14.33
CA ASP A 161 8.49 -3.85 -14.53
C ASP A 161 8.44 -2.47 -15.21
N ASN A 162 7.26 -2.00 -15.56
CA ASN A 162 7.04 -0.73 -16.20
C ASN A 162 7.84 0.38 -15.54
N MET A 163 8.84 0.92 -16.24
CA MET A 163 9.64 2.03 -15.73
C MET A 163 10.43 1.76 -14.43
N LEU A 164 10.50 0.51 -13.96
CA LEU A 164 11.22 0.18 -12.72
C LEU A 164 12.69 0.62 -12.77
N ALA A 165 13.33 0.55 -13.94
CA ALA A 165 14.68 1.07 -14.16
C ALA A 165 14.77 2.60 -13.99
N ALA A 166 13.68 3.34 -14.20
CA ALA A 166 13.60 4.79 -14.04
C ALA A 166 13.07 5.22 -12.67
N MET A 167 12.50 4.28 -11.90
CA MET A 167 12.04 4.49 -10.54
C MET A 167 13.05 3.97 -9.51
N CYS A 168 12.93 4.45 -8.29
CA CYS A 168 13.69 3.85 -7.20
C CYS A 168 13.06 2.53 -6.75
N PRO A 169 13.87 1.50 -6.45
CA PRO A 169 13.34 0.22 -5.96
C PRO A 169 12.51 0.32 -4.69
N SER A 170 12.83 1.24 -3.78
CA SER A 170 12.04 1.50 -2.56
C SER A 170 10.64 2.04 -2.87
N GLY A 171 10.50 2.87 -3.91
CA GLY A 171 9.20 3.33 -4.38
C GLY A 171 8.36 2.17 -4.95
N MET A 172 8.97 1.20 -5.61
CA MET A 172 8.27 -0.01 -6.04
C MET A 172 7.85 -0.87 -4.84
N GLU A 173 8.70 -1.02 -3.83
CA GLU A 173 8.33 -1.75 -2.61
C GLU A 173 7.14 -1.11 -1.89
N LEU A 174 7.13 0.23 -1.81
CA LEU A 174 5.97 0.96 -1.30
C LEU A 174 4.70 0.58 -2.08
N ARG A 175 4.77 0.54 -3.42
CA ARG A 175 3.63 0.15 -4.27
C ARG A 175 3.17 -1.28 -4.01
N VAL A 176 4.07 -2.21 -3.69
CA VAL A 176 3.67 -3.58 -3.32
C VAL A 176 2.67 -3.56 -2.15
N HIS A 177 2.98 -2.80 -1.12
CA HIS A 177 2.13 -2.70 0.07
C HIS A 177 0.89 -1.82 -0.17
N HIS A 178 1.02 -0.74 -0.89
CA HIS A 178 -0.03 0.20 -1.25
C HIS A 178 -1.17 -0.52 -2.02
N GLU A 179 -0.84 -1.25 -3.08
CA GLU A 179 -1.84 -1.95 -3.87
C GLU A 179 -2.45 -3.15 -3.14
N TYR A 180 -1.68 -3.79 -2.26
CA TYR A 180 -2.24 -4.82 -1.40
C TYR A 180 -3.23 -4.22 -0.39
N TYR A 181 -3.01 -3.00 0.11
CA TYR A 181 -3.98 -2.34 0.97
C TYR A 181 -5.28 -2.01 0.22
N HIS A 182 -5.22 -1.50 -1.00
CA HIS A 182 -6.41 -1.31 -1.83
C HIS A 182 -7.18 -2.62 -2.07
N PHE A 183 -6.45 -3.73 -2.27
CA PHE A 183 -7.06 -5.05 -2.36
C PHE A 183 -7.80 -5.43 -1.07
N ILE A 184 -7.17 -5.23 0.09
CA ILE A 184 -7.77 -5.46 1.41
C ILE A 184 -9.02 -4.61 1.59
N GLU A 185 -8.94 -3.31 1.33
CA GLU A 185 -10.04 -2.38 1.52
C GLU A 185 -11.24 -2.73 0.63
N TYR A 186 -10.99 -3.05 -0.62
CA TYR A 186 -12.04 -3.52 -1.53
C TYR A 186 -12.72 -4.80 -1.00
N ARG A 187 -11.96 -5.73 -0.45
CA ARG A 187 -12.53 -6.95 0.13
C ARG A 187 -13.40 -6.69 1.37
N LEU A 188 -13.06 -5.67 2.15
CA LEU A 188 -13.84 -5.29 3.33
C LEU A 188 -15.11 -4.52 2.98
N PHE A 189 -15.04 -3.61 2.02
CA PHE A 189 -16.09 -2.64 1.77
C PHE A 189 -16.72 -2.75 0.37
N ASN A 190 -16.16 -3.53 -0.54
CA ASN A 190 -16.58 -3.67 -1.94
C ASN A 190 -16.64 -2.32 -2.68
N ASP A 191 -15.71 -1.43 -2.34
CA ASP A 191 -15.60 -0.08 -2.89
C ASP A 191 -14.14 0.36 -2.91
N PHE A 192 -13.61 0.73 -4.08
CA PHE A 192 -12.26 1.26 -4.23
C PHE A 192 -12.09 2.68 -3.68
N TYR A 193 -13.18 3.42 -3.52
CA TYR A 193 -13.19 4.81 -3.08
C TYR A 193 -13.86 4.97 -1.72
N TYR A 194 -13.81 3.92 -0.90
CA TYR A 194 -14.48 3.92 0.39
C TYR A 194 -14.01 5.07 1.30
N ARG A 195 -14.96 5.93 1.61
CA ARG A 195 -14.73 7.11 2.47
C ARG A 195 -15.06 6.77 3.92
N ASP A 196 -14.13 6.12 4.59
CA ASP A 196 -14.26 5.73 5.98
C ASP A 196 -14.46 6.96 6.89
N PRO A 197 -15.63 7.11 7.55
CA PRO A 197 -15.87 8.25 8.44
C PRO A 197 -14.89 8.32 9.62
N ALA A 198 -14.45 7.16 10.14
CA ALA A 198 -13.48 7.11 11.22
C ALA A 198 -12.10 7.61 10.77
N TRP A 199 -11.65 7.21 9.56
CA TRP A 199 -10.43 7.75 8.97
C TRP A 199 -10.50 9.24 8.70
N LEU A 200 -11.62 9.70 8.14
CA LEU A 200 -11.82 11.12 7.84
C LEU A 200 -11.78 11.98 9.09
N ALA A 201 -12.31 11.48 10.21
CA ALA A 201 -12.29 12.18 11.50
C ALA A 201 -10.89 12.33 12.12
N LEU A 202 -9.89 11.55 11.67
CA LEU A 202 -8.50 11.66 12.13
C LEU A 202 -7.76 12.84 11.51
N ASN A 203 -8.29 13.40 10.43
CA ASN A 203 -7.63 14.48 9.71
C ASN A 203 -7.73 15.83 10.44
N PRO A 204 -6.70 16.69 10.32
CA PRO A 204 -6.84 18.08 10.67
C PRO A 204 -8.02 18.74 9.93
N PRO A 205 -8.72 19.70 10.54
CA PRO A 205 -9.91 20.32 9.94
C PRO A 205 -9.69 20.98 8.57
N ALA A 206 -8.45 21.36 8.26
CA ALA A 206 -8.08 21.97 6.97
C ALA A 206 -7.72 20.95 5.88
N THR A 207 -7.80 19.65 6.16
CA THR A 207 -7.46 18.62 5.17
C THR A 207 -8.49 18.57 4.07
N VAL A 208 -8.07 18.78 2.84
CA VAL A 208 -8.89 18.69 1.64
C VAL A 208 -8.29 17.63 0.73
N TYR A 209 -9.06 16.60 0.45
CA TYR A 209 -8.69 15.59 -0.53
C TYR A 209 -9.04 16.02 -1.95
N GLY A 210 -8.26 15.52 -2.92
CA GLY A 210 -8.51 15.68 -4.33
C GLY A 210 -9.63 14.76 -4.86
N GLN A 211 -9.48 14.35 -6.11
CA GLN A 211 -10.47 13.56 -6.85
C GLN A 211 -10.02 12.10 -7.07
N GLY A 212 -9.27 11.53 -6.13
CA GLY A 212 -8.73 10.18 -6.21
C GLY A 212 -7.40 10.08 -6.96
N GLY A 213 -6.73 8.93 -6.83
CA GLY A 213 -5.39 8.71 -7.36
C GLY A 213 -5.25 8.87 -8.86
N ALA A 214 -6.28 8.55 -9.64
CA ALA A 214 -6.29 8.73 -11.09
C ALA A 214 -6.05 10.20 -11.51
N ALA A 215 -6.41 11.17 -10.67
CA ALA A 215 -6.18 12.58 -10.93
C ALA A 215 -4.70 13.01 -10.85
N ALA A 216 -3.83 12.16 -10.32
CA ALA A 216 -2.38 12.37 -10.26
C ALA A 216 -1.66 12.07 -11.58
N TYR A 217 -2.23 11.19 -12.42
CA TYR A 217 -1.57 10.72 -13.63
C TYR A 217 -1.28 11.86 -14.61
N GLY A 218 -0.10 11.79 -15.23
CA GLY A 218 0.34 12.78 -16.23
C GLY A 218 0.75 14.14 -15.67
N LYS A 219 0.66 14.37 -14.35
CA LYS A 219 0.99 15.68 -13.76
C LYS A 219 2.47 15.86 -13.45
N GLY A 220 3.33 14.84 -13.62
CA GLY A 220 4.78 14.95 -13.43
C GLY A 220 5.19 15.45 -12.05
N PHE A 221 4.50 15.04 -10.97
CA PHE A 221 4.85 15.46 -9.63
C PHE A 221 5.81 14.46 -8.96
N GLN A 222 6.63 14.96 -8.04
CA GLN A 222 7.37 14.12 -7.12
C GLN A 222 6.50 13.82 -5.91
N ASN A 223 6.45 12.55 -5.49
CA ASN A 223 5.73 12.17 -4.28
C ASN A 223 6.57 12.55 -3.05
N LEU A 224 6.36 13.78 -2.57
CA LEU A 224 7.08 14.30 -1.41
C LEU A 224 6.47 13.78 -0.13
N GLY A 225 7.33 13.35 0.79
CA GLY A 225 6.91 12.88 2.11
C GLY A 225 6.48 14.01 3.04
N HIS A 226 5.41 13.78 3.79
CA HIS A 226 4.88 14.63 4.86
C HIS A 226 4.69 16.11 4.48
N PRO A 227 3.94 16.40 3.42
CA PRO A 227 3.75 17.76 2.93
C PRO A 227 2.88 18.61 3.86
N HIS A 228 1.95 17.99 4.57
CA HIS A 228 1.00 18.61 5.50
C HIS A 228 0.73 17.70 6.69
N ALA A 229 0.24 18.28 7.78
CA ALA A 229 -0.20 17.52 8.94
C ALA A 229 -1.24 16.47 8.55
N GLY A 230 -1.07 15.27 9.05
CA GLY A 230 -1.95 14.13 8.80
C GLY A 230 -1.71 13.42 7.46
N LEU A 231 -0.89 13.92 6.55
CA LEU A 231 -0.58 13.29 5.27
C LEU A 231 0.87 12.81 5.22
N VAL A 232 1.05 11.53 4.89
CA VAL A 232 2.39 10.92 4.80
C VAL A 232 3.11 11.27 3.49
N SER A 233 2.37 11.61 2.45
CA SER A 233 2.90 11.97 1.13
C SER A 233 1.98 12.92 0.38
N LEU A 234 2.47 13.53 -0.71
CA LEU A 234 1.62 14.33 -1.61
C LEU A 234 0.57 13.47 -2.30
N TYR A 235 0.90 12.21 -2.60
CA TYR A 235 -0.05 11.29 -3.23
C TYR A 235 -1.24 10.98 -2.31
N ALA A 236 -1.01 10.89 -1.00
CA ALA A 236 -2.06 10.74 0.01
C ALA A 236 -3.15 11.82 -0.06
N ALA A 237 -2.80 13.01 -0.55
CA ALA A 237 -3.78 14.10 -0.69
C ALA A 237 -4.79 13.91 -1.83
N TYR A 238 -4.59 12.94 -2.72
CA TYR A 238 -5.51 12.72 -3.84
C TYR A 238 -6.84 12.10 -3.45
N GLY A 239 -6.86 11.31 -2.38
CA GLY A 239 -8.11 10.72 -1.86
C GLY A 239 -7.90 10.02 -0.52
N PRO A 240 -8.97 9.80 0.27
CA PRO A 240 -8.86 9.07 1.52
C PRO A 240 -8.44 7.60 1.32
N GLU A 241 -8.77 7.00 0.19
CA GLU A 241 -8.31 5.67 -0.22
C GLU A 241 -6.80 5.66 -0.43
N GLU A 242 -6.27 6.66 -1.13
CA GLU A 242 -4.84 6.82 -1.37
C GLU A 242 -4.08 7.13 -0.08
N ASP A 243 -4.67 7.93 0.79
CA ASP A 243 -4.09 8.27 2.09
C ASP A 243 -3.92 7.02 2.97
N LYS A 244 -4.94 6.16 3.04
CA LYS A 244 -4.84 4.89 3.75
C LYS A 244 -3.77 3.98 3.16
N ALA A 245 -3.78 3.81 1.84
CA ALA A 245 -2.82 2.97 1.14
C ALA A 245 -1.38 3.50 1.24
N GLU A 246 -1.18 4.82 1.19
CA GLU A 246 0.12 5.45 1.38
C GLU A 246 0.63 5.25 2.82
N VAL A 247 -0.16 5.56 3.85
CA VAL A 247 0.26 5.33 5.24
C VAL A 247 0.61 3.86 5.46
N PHE A 248 -0.20 2.94 4.92
CA PHE A 248 0.09 1.50 5.00
C PHE A 248 1.39 1.14 4.26
N GLY A 249 1.59 1.63 3.04
CA GLY A 249 2.80 1.42 2.26
C GLY A 249 4.05 1.95 2.98
N TRP A 250 3.99 3.15 3.55
CA TRP A 250 5.09 3.72 4.34
C TRP A 250 5.37 2.92 5.62
N MET A 251 4.33 2.42 6.28
CA MET A 251 4.47 1.59 7.49
C MET A 251 5.17 0.26 7.20
N MET A 252 4.86 -0.36 6.07
CA MET A 252 5.34 -1.69 5.70
C MET A 252 6.69 -1.68 4.97
N THR A 253 7.10 -0.55 4.40
CA THR A 253 8.36 -0.42 3.64
C THR A 253 9.52 -0.04 4.57
N PRO A 254 10.55 -0.90 4.75
CA PRO A 254 11.64 -0.65 5.69
C PRO A 254 12.43 0.64 5.44
N ALA A 255 12.50 1.09 4.17
CA ALA A 255 13.14 2.36 3.84
C ALA A 255 12.40 3.57 4.46
N TYR A 256 11.09 3.47 4.62
CA TYR A 256 10.22 4.58 5.01
C TYR A 256 9.68 4.48 6.43
N ALA A 257 9.52 3.29 6.96
CA ALA A 257 8.94 3.06 8.29
C ALA A 257 9.64 3.86 9.42
N PRO A 258 10.99 3.97 9.46
CA PRO A 258 11.64 4.80 10.48
C PRO A 258 11.29 6.29 10.35
N ARG A 259 11.08 6.79 9.13
CA ARG A 259 10.71 8.18 8.89
C ARG A 259 9.26 8.43 9.29
N LEU A 260 8.35 7.55 8.92
CA LEU A 260 6.97 7.61 9.40
C LEU A 260 6.92 7.62 10.93
N GLN A 261 7.71 6.77 11.59
CA GLN A 261 7.78 6.75 13.05
C GLN A 261 8.29 8.08 13.63
N GLN A 262 9.26 8.73 13.01
CA GLN A 262 9.72 10.06 13.43
C GLN A 262 8.62 11.10 13.28
N TRP A 263 7.88 11.10 12.17
CA TRP A 263 6.78 12.03 11.95
C TRP A 263 5.64 11.81 12.96
N THR A 264 5.31 10.57 13.29
CA THR A 264 4.27 10.28 14.29
C THR A 264 4.63 10.78 15.71
N ALA A 265 5.88 11.10 15.97
CA ALA A 265 6.29 11.67 17.25
C ALA A 265 5.81 13.13 17.44
N PHE A 266 5.49 13.84 16.37
CA PHE A 266 5.03 15.22 16.40
C PHE A 266 3.76 15.49 15.58
N ASP A 267 3.26 14.49 14.84
CA ASP A 267 2.00 14.55 14.11
C ASP A 267 0.99 13.56 14.69
N PRO A 268 0.07 14.00 15.55
CA PRO A 268 -0.90 13.12 16.19
C PRO A 268 -1.92 12.52 15.20
N ALA A 269 -2.20 13.18 14.07
CA ALA A 269 -3.09 12.65 13.05
C ALA A 269 -2.45 11.45 12.35
N LEU A 270 -1.17 11.55 11.97
CA LEU A 270 -0.43 10.40 11.42
C LEU A 270 -0.27 9.28 12.44
N LEU A 271 -0.05 9.61 13.72
CA LEU A 271 0.01 8.60 14.78
C LEU A 271 -1.30 7.82 14.88
N ALA A 272 -2.43 8.52 14.91
CA ALA A 272 -3.76 7.90 14.98
C ALA A 272 -4.07 7.05 13.74
N LYS A 273 -3.74 7.53 12.55
CA LYS A 273 -3.87 6.80 11.29
C LYS A 273 -3.05 5.51 11.29
N ARG A 274 -1.78 5.59 11.71
CA ARG A 274 -0.89 4.44 11.85
C ARG A 274 -1.47 3.40 12.83
N HIS A 275 -2.01 3.83 13.97
CA HIS A 275 -2.62 2.92 14.94
C HIS A 275 -3.84 2.22 14.36
N MET A 276 -4.73 2.94 13.68
CA MET A 276 -5.90 2.36 13.04
C MET A 276 -5.52 1.27 12.01
N LEU A 277 -4.49 1.50 11.19
CA LEU A 277 -4.01 0.49 10.24
C LEU A 277 -3.33 -0.70 10.91
N MET A 278 -2.62 -0.49 12.02
CA MET A 278 -2.08 -1.61 12.81
C MET A 278 -3.18 -2.47 13.42
N GLU A 279 -4.30 -1.89 13.86
CA GLU A 279 -5.47 -2.63 14.36
C GLU A 279 -6.10 -3.47 13.25
N VAL A 280 -6.22 -2.93 12.03
CA VAL A 280 -6.67 -3.69 10.84
C VAL A 280 -5.76 -4.91 10.61
N LEU A 281 -4.44 -4.71 10.59
CA LEU A 281 -3.48 -5.80 10.42
C LEU A 281 -3.56 -6.84 11.53
N ASN A 282 -3.64 -6.40 12.79
CA ASN A 282 -3.73 -7.30 13.94
C ASN A 282 -5.03 -8.12 13.92
N THR A 283 -6.14 -7.50 13.53
CA THR A 283 -7.42 -8.19 13.37
C THR A 283 -7.32 -9.26 12.29
N MET A 284 -6.69 -8.96 11.17
CA MET A 284 -6.47 -9.91 10.08
C MET A 284 -5.50 -11.03 10.48
N ALA A 285 -4.45 -10.72 11.24
CA ALA A 285 -3.47 -11.70 11.70
C ALA A 285 -3.97 -12.55 12.87
N GLY A 286 -4.81 -12.01 13.75
CA GLY A 286 -5.34 -12.68 14.93
C GLY A 286 -6.58 -13.55 14.71
N SER A 287 -7.08 -13.61 13.48
CA SER A 287 -8.22 -14.46 13.08
C SER A 287 -7.81 -15.92 12.79
N TYR A 288 -6.65 -16.36 13.28
CA TYR A 288 -6.10 -17.71 13.16
C TYR A 288 -6.09 -18.44 14.48
#